data_aa65d850ab27d0b7800569f8778c8aa0
#
_entry.id   aa65d850ab27d0b7800569f8778c8aa0
#
_cell.length_a   1.000
_cell.length_b   1.000
_cell.length_c   1.000
_cell.angle_alpha   90.00
_cell.angle_beta   90.00
_cell.angle_gamma   90.00
#
_symmetry.space_group_name_H-M   'P 1'
#
loop_
_entity.id
_entity.type
_entity.pdbx_description
1 polymer ?
#
loop_
_entity_poly.entity_id
_entity_poly.type
_entity_poly.pdbx_seq_one_letter_code
_entity_poly.pdbx_strand_id
1 'polypeptide(L)'
;CSRARLRLAGLMVKVTSISGDSFDAEVMVGGPVSSRKGVNLPDLVLDSKPLTEKDIADLEYALSQGVDWVALSFVQRARDIIDAKALIGDRAALIAKIEKPSALAELADIVSASDGVMVARGDLGVELPPEEVPGWQKQIIAECRLVGKPVVVATQMLESMISSPTPTRAEASDVAGAVFDLSLI
;
A
#
# COMPACT_ATOMS: atom_id res chain seq x y z
N CYS A 1 3.08 -16.75 -18.80
CA CYS A 1 4.01 -16.17 -17.79
C CYS A 1 5.14 -15.30 -18.35
N SER A 2 5.32 -15.17 -19.68
CA SER A 2 6.44 -14.43 -20.29
C SER A 2 6.30 -12.90 -20.33
N ARG A 3 5.47 -12.29 -19.49
CA ARG A 3 5.25 -10.83 -19.45
C ARG A 3 5.31 -10.23 -18.05
N ALA A 4 5.66 -11.00 -17.03
CA ALA A 4 5.75 -10.48 -15.68
C ALA A 4 6.84 -9.40 -15.57
N ARG A 5 6.50 -8.29 -14.93
CA ARG A 5 7.44 -7.22 -14.62
C ARG A 5 7.82 -7.32 -13.14
N LEU A 6 9.09 -7.07 -12.85
CA LEU A 6 9.59 -6.93 -11.49
C LEU A 6 10.11 -5.51 -11.32
N ARG A 7 9.80 -4.91 -10.18
CA ARG A 7 10.37 -3.62 -9.77
C ARG A 7 11.20 -3.79 -8.49
N LEU A 8 12.43 -3.30 -8.53
CA LEU A 8 13.38 -3.32 -7.42
C LEU A 8 13.96 -1.92 -7.25
N ALA A 9 13.46 -1.16 -6.28
CA ALA A 9 14.04 0.15 -5.90
C ALA A 9 14.41 1.07 -7.09
N GLY A 10 13.52 1.18 -8.07
CA GLY A 10 13.74 2.01 -9.27
C GLY A 10 14.24 1.24 -10.50
N LEU A 11 14.81 0.04 -10.34
CA LEU A 11 15.08 -0.89 -11.44
C LEU A 11 13.77 -1.55 -11.88
N MET A 12 13.52 -1.58 -13.17
CA MET A 12 12.42 -2.34 -13.76
C MET A 12 12.96 -3.37 -14.76
N VAL A 13 12.57 -4.63 -14.57
CA VAL A 13 12.91 -5.72 -15.46
C VAL A 13 11.66 -6.42 -15.95
N LYS A 14 11.74 -6.95 -17.17
CA LYS A 14 10.71 -7.78 -17.81
C LYS A 14 11.22 -9.19 -17.97
N VAL A 15 10.52 -10.17 -17.40
CA VAL A 15 10.89 -11.58 -17.54
C VAL A 15 10.78 -12.00 -19.00
N THR A 16 11.85 -12.57 -19.54
CA THR A 16 11.94 -13.08 -20.91
C THR A 16 11.84 -14.60 -20.98
N SER A 17 12.42 -15.30 -20.01
CA SER A 17 12.34 -16.75 -19.92
C SER A 17 12.36 -17.24 -18.45
N ILE A 18 11.82 -18.42 -18.20
CA ILE A 18 11.84 -19.09 -16.88
C ILE A 18 12.41 -20.49 -17.10
N SER A 19 13.37 -20.87 -16.27
CA SER A 19 14.01 -22.19 -16.30
C SER A 19 14.22 -22.70 -14.87
N GLY A 20 13.35 -23.64 -14.43
CA GLY A 20 13.39 -24.14 -13.06
C GLY A 20 13.20 -23.02 -12.03
N ASP A 21 14.15 -22.85 -11.13
CA ASP A 21 14.15 -21.85 -10.06
C ASP A 21 14.79 -20.51 -10.45
N SER A 22 15.09 -20.33 -11.75
CA SER A 22 15.73 -19.11 -12.27
C SER A 22 14.93 -18.54 -13.44
N PHE A 23 15.15 -17.26 -13.71
CA PHE A 23 14.57 -16.59 -14.85
C PHE A 23 15.59 -15.63 -15.48
N ASP A 24 15.47 -15.45 -16.79
CA ASP A 24 16.15 -14.37 -17.50
C ASP A 24 15.21 -13.16 -17.62
N ALA A 25 15.77 -11.98 -17.55
CA ALA A 25 15.00 -10.76 -17.65
C ALA A 25 15.77 -9.67 -18.40
N GLU A 26 15.02 -8.87 -19.15
CA GLU A 26 15.51 -7.68 -19.81
C GLU A 26 15.34 -6.46 -18.91
N VAL A 27 16.40 -5.67 -18.74
CA VAL A 27 16.34 -4.41 -17.97
C VAL A 27 15.64 -3.34 -18.80
N MET A 28 14.44 -2.94 -18.38
CA MET A 28 13.64 -1.90 -19.01
C MET A 28 14.02 -0.51 -18.51
N VAL A 29 14.27 -0.39 -17.22
CA VAL A 29 14.74 0.83 -16.56
C VAL A 29 15.90 0.44 -15.64
N GLY A 30 17.09 0.96 -15.91
CA GLY A 30 18.29 0.73 -15.13
C GLY A 30 18.32 1.55 -13.83
N GLY A 31 18.99 1.03 -12.82
CA GLY A 31 19.18 1.71 -11.55
C GLY A 31 20.06 0.92 -10.59
N PRO A 32 20.50 1.51 -9.47
CA PRO A 32 21.30 0.83 -8.49
C PRO A 32 20.49 -0.24 -7.77
N VAL A 33 21.08 -1.42 -7.58
CA VAL A 33 20.50 -2.51 -6.78
C VAL A 33 21.39 -2.72 -5.56
N SER A 34 20.78 -2.78 -4.39
CA SER A 34 21.48 -3.08 -3.15
C SER A 34 20.82 -4.25 -2.41
N SER A 35 21.57 -4.86 -1.50
CA SER A 35 21.06 -5.95 -0.67
C SER A 35 19.84 -5.52 0.16
N ARG A 36 18.94 -6.47 0.45
CA ARG A 36 17.76 -6.29 1.31
C ARG A 36 16.72 -5.31 0.76
N LYS A 37 16.63 -5.14 -0.55
CA LYS A 37 15.55 -4.40 -1.19
C LYS A 37 14.38 -5.32 -1.51
N GLY A 38 13.16 -4.80 -1.29
CA GLY A 38 11.94 -5.48 -1.67
C GLY A 38 11.83 -5.65 -3.19
N VAL A 39 11.18 -6.72 -3.61
CA VAL A 39 10.82 -6.99 -4.99
C VAL A 39 9.32 -6.87 -5.13
N ASN A 40 8.86 -5.99 -6.00
CA ASN A 40 7.45 -5.85 -6.33
C ASN A 40 7.12 -6.62 -7.61
N LEU A 41 5.98 -7.29 -7.60
CA LEU A 41 5.44 -8.09 -8.68
C LEU A 41 4.06 -7.54 -9.06
N PRO A 42 3.98 -6.40 -9.78
CA PRO A 42 2.70 -5.70 -10.01
C PRO A 42 1.69 -6.54 -10.80
N ASP A 43 2.16 -7.45 -11.63
CA ASP A 43 1.31 -8.27 -12.49
C ASP A 43 0.86 -9.60 -11.82
N LEU A 44 1.20 -9.82 -10.53
CA LEU A 44 0.94 -11.09 -9.84
C LEU A 44 0.22 -10.86 -8.51
N VAL A 45 -0.87 -11.58 -8.34
CA VAL A 45 -1.47 -11.76 -7.01
C VAL A 45 -0.73 -12.90 -6.33
N LEU A 46 -0.07 -12.58 -5.22
CA LEU A 46 0.66 -13.60 -4.45
C LEU A 46 -0.33 -14.38 -3.59
N ASP A 47 -0.20 -15.70 -3.60
CA ASP A 47 -0.97 -16.59 -2.72
C ASP A 47 -0.32 -16.71 -1.33
N SER A 48 0.29 -15.63 -0.85
CA SER A 48 0.88 -15.54 0.47
C SER A 48 -0.09 -14.87 1.45
N LYS A 49 -0.09 -15.37 2.68
CA LYS A 49 -0.79 -14.68 3.77
C LYS A 49 -0.11 -13.35 4.03
N PRO A 50 -0.85 -12.28 4.32
CA PRO A 50 -0.27 -10.96 4.61
C PRO A 50 0.54 -10.95 5.92
N LEU A 51 0.26 -11.88 6.85
CA LEU A 51 0.95 -12.02 8.12
C LEU A 51 1.79 -13.29 8.15
N THR A 52 3.10 -13.13 8.40
CA THR A 52 4.03 -14.21 8.70
C THR A 52 3.94 -14.60 10.18
N GLU A 53 4.57 -15.71 10.58
CA GLU A 53 4.67 -16.09 12.00
C GLU A 53 5.35 -15.01 12.85
N LYS A 54 6.36 -14.33 12.26
CA LYS A 54 7.02 -13.20 12.91
C LYS A 54 6.05 -12.04 13.10
N ASP A 55 5.28 -11.69 12.07
CA ASP A 55 4.31 -10.59 12.15
C ASP A 55 3.25 -10.85 13.22
N ILE A 56 2.83 -12.11 13.38
CA ILE A 56 1.88 -12.51 14.44
C ILE A 56 2.50 -12.32 15.82
N ALA A 57 3.77 -12.71 16.01
CA ALA A 57 4.47 -12.51 17.28
C ALA A 57 4.67 -11.02 17.60
N ASP A 58 5.05 -10.21 16.60
CA ASP A 58 5.20 -8.77 16.72
C ASP A 58 3.85 -8.08 17.02
N LEU A 59 2.76 -8.55 16.39
CA LEU A 59 1.40 -8.08 16.65
C LEU A 59 0.98 -8.33 18.10
N GLU A 60 1.18 -9.54 18.62
CA GLU A 60 0.86 -9.86 20.01
C GLU A 60 1.66 -9.00 20.99
N TYR A 61 2.93 -8.75 20.71
CA TYR A 61 3.74 -7.84 21.50
C TYR A 61 3.18 -6.40 21.47
N ALA A 62 2.87 -5.87 20.28
CA ALA A 62 2.31 -4.53 20.14
C ALA A 62 0.98 -4.38 20.88
N LEU A 63 0.09 -5.36 20.73
CA LEU A 63 -1.20 -5.39 21.44
C LEU A 63 -1.03 -5.44 22.96
N SER A 64 0.01 -6.13 23.47
CA SER A 64 0.33 -6.15 24.90
C SER A 64 0.80 -4.79 25.43
N GLN A 65 1.28 -3.90 24.56
CA GLN A 65 1.66 -2.52 24.91
C GLN A 65 0.48 -1.54 24.86
N GLY A 66 -0.72 -1.99 24.49
CA GLY A 66 -1.93 -1.18 24.48
C GLY A 66 -2.00 -0.19 23.32
N VAL A 67 -1.58 -0.62 22.11
CA VAL A 67 -1.74 0.20 20.92
C VAL A 67 -3.22 0.38 20.56
N ASP A 68 -3.62 1.57 20.12
CA ASP A 68 -4.98 1.87 19.72
C ASP A 68 -5.30 1.40 18.30
N TRP A 69 -4.29 1.41 17.42
CA TRP A 69 -4.43 1.09 16.02
C TRP A 69 -3.31 0.17 15.52
N VAL A 70 -3.70 -0.77 14.65
CA VAL A 70 -2.79 -1.62 13.88
C VAL A 70 -2.99 -1.33 12.40
N ALA A 71 -1.91 -1.08 11.67
CA ALA A 71 -1.94 -0.87 10.23
C ALA A 71 -1.42 -2.13 9.51
N LEU A 72 -2.28 -2.77 8.70
CA LEU A 72 -1.94 -3.96 7.92
C LEU A 72 -1.45 -3.56 6.54
N SER A 73 -0.18 -3.87 6.25
CA SER A 73 0.43 -3.66 4.93
C SER A 73 0.10 -4.80 3.96
N PHE A 74 0.24 -4.52 2.67
CA PHE A 74 0.09 -5.48 1.58
C PHE A 74 -1.26 -6.20 1.52
N VAL A 75 -2.33 -5.51 1.95
CA VAL A 75 -3.70 -6.02 1.82
C VAL A 75 -4.03 -6.23 0.35
N GLN A 76 -4.56 -7.41 0.03
CA GLN A 76 -4.97 -7.77 -1.32
C GLN A 76 -6.47 -8.07 -1.41
N ARG A 77 -7.07 -8.57 -0.33
CA ARG A 77 -8.46 -9.06 -0.28
C ARG A 77 -9.12 -8.71 1.06
N ALA A 78 -10.44 -8.67 1.09
CA ALA A 78 -11.19 -8.48 2.33
C ALA A 78 -10.90 -9.58 3.37
N ARG A 79 -10.60 -10.80 2.92
CA ARG A 79 -10.22 -11.93 3.78
C ARG A 79 -8.99 -11.63 4.63
N ASP A 80 -8.03 -10.88 4.11
CA ASP A 80 -6.81 -10.50 4.83
C ASP A 80 -7.15 -9.66 6.08
N ILE A 81 -8.13 -8.78 5.96
CA ILE A 81 -8.64 -7.94 7.06
C ILE A 81 -9.38 -8.79 8.10
N ILE A 82 -10.24 -9.71 7.64
CA ILE A 82 -11.00 -10.59 8.53
C ILE A 82 -10.05 -11.46 9.36
N ASP A 83 -9.04 -12.06 8.73
CA ASP A 83 -8.07 -12.92 9.40
C ASP A 83 -7.21 -12.12 10.40
N ALA A 84 -6.78 -10.90 10.06
CA ALA A 84 -6.06 -10.02 10.98
C ALA A 84 -6.94 -9.59 12.16
N LYS A 85 -8.20 -9.20 11.92
CA LYS A 85 -9.14 -8.86 12.99
C LYS A 85 -9.43 -10.02 13.95
N ALA A 86 -9.46 -11.25 13.44
CA ALA A 86 -9.61 -12.43 14.30
C ALA A 86 -8.46 -12.59 15.29
N LEU A 87 -7.24 -12.17 14.92
CA LEU A 87 -6.07 -12.14 15.81
C LEU A 87 -6.11 -10.95 16.78
N ILE A 88 -6.50 -9.76 16.30
CA ILE A 88 -6.53 -8.53 17.09
C ILE A 88 -7.64 -8.59 18.15
N GLY A 89 -8.82 -9.11 17.80
CA GLY A 89 -10.03 -9.05 18.63
C GLY A 89 -10.44 -7.60 18.87
N ASP A 90 -10.86 -7.29 20.08
CA ASP A 90 -11.29 -5.95 20.51
C ASP A 90 -10.15 -5.09 21.09
N ARG A 91 -8.88 -5.55 20.92
CA ARG A 91 -7.70 -4.91 21.55
C ARG A 91 -7.21 -3.66 20.84
N ALA A 92 -7.47 -3.54 19.54
CA ALA A 92 -7.10 -2.39 18.72
C ALA A 92 -7.96 -2.31 17.46
N ALA A 93 -8.05 -1.13 16.87
CA ALA A 93 -8.69 -0.92 15.58
C ALA A 93 -7.71 -1.27 14.43
N LEU A 94 -8.23 -1.66 13.26
CA LEU A 94 -7.43 -2.09 12.11
C LEU A 94 -7.54 -1.10 10.95
N ILE A 95 -6.40 -0.57 10.50
CA ILE A 95 -6.26 0.20 9.26
C ILE A 95 -5.79 -0.72 8.14
N ALA A 96 -6.55 -0.79 7.04
CA ALA A 96 -6.11 -1.44 5.80
C ALA A 96 -5.24 -0.47 4.98
N LYS A 97 -4.00 -0.85 4.68
CA LYS A 97 -3.14 -0.09 3.77
C LYS A 97 -3.36 -0.56 2.33
N ILE A 98 -3.84 0.36 1.49
CA ILE A 98 -4.06 0.09 0.07
C ILE A 98 -2.75 0.41 -0.67
N GLU A 99 -2.01 -0.64 -0.99
CA GLU A 99 -0.68 -0.63 -1.59
C GLU A 99 -0.61 -1.44 -2.89
N LYS A 100 -1.59 -2.32 -3.12
CA LYS A 100 -1.62 -3.27 -4.22
C LYS A 100 -2.78 -3.02 -5.16
N PRO A 101 -2.59 -3.16 -6.49
CA PRO A 101 -3.68 -3.09 -7.47
C PRO A 101 -4.78 -4.13 -7.21
N SER A 102 -4.43 -5.31 -6.67
CA SER A 102 -5.40 -6.35 -6.31
C SER A 102 -6.41 -5.89 -5.26
N ALA A 103 -6.01 -5.04 -4.31
CA ALA A 103 -6.90 -4.47 -3.31
C ALA A 103 -7.98 -3.57 -3.92
N LEU A 104 -7.69 -2.94 -5.07
CA LEU A 104 -8.65 -2.05 -5.74
C LEU A 104 -9.84 -2.83 -6.34
N ALA A 105 -9.63 -4.11 -6.68
CA ALA A 105 -10.71 -4.96 -7.20
C ALA A 105 -11.72 -5.36 -6.10
N GLU A 106 -11.31 -5.40 -4.84
CA GLU A 106 -12.15 -5.73 -3.68
C GLU A 106 -12.30 -4.52 -2.73
N LEU A 107 -12.16 -3.29 -3.25
CA LEU A 107 -12.06 -2.07 -2.42
C LEU A 107 -13.23 -1.91 -1.45
N ALA A 108 -14.46 -2.04 -1.92
CA ALA A 108 -15.65 -1.87 -1.09
C ALA A 108 -15.70 -2.89 0.06
N ASP A 109 -15.34 -4.14 -0.20
CA ASP A 109 -15.32 -5.21 0.81
C ASP A 109 -14.19 -5.00 1.82
N ILE A 110 -13.00 -4.57 1.37
CA ILE A 110 -11.87 -4.22 2.23
C ILE A 110 -12.24 -3.03 3.12
N VAL A 111 -12.81 -1.98 2.55
CA VAL A 111 -13.28 -0.80 3.31
C VAL A 111 -14.33 -1.22 4.32
N SER A 112 -15.30 -2.05 3.94
CA SER A 112 -16.34 -2.54 4.84
C SER A 112 -15.77 -3.35 6.01
N ALA A 113 -14.77 -4.19 5.78
CA ALA A 113 -14.18 -5.07 6.79
C ALA A 113 -13.22 -4.33 7.76
N SER A 114 -12.53 -3.25 7.33
CA SER A 114 -11.56 -2.50 8.14
C SER A 114 -12.22 -1.45 9.05
N ASP A 115 -11.49 -0.90 10.01
CA ASP A 115 -11.94 0.22 10.85
C ASP A 115 -11.51 1.56 10.29
N GLY A 116 -10.46 1.59 9.48
CA GLY A 116 -9.98 2.71 8.72
C GLY A 116 -9.16 2.25 7.52
N VAL A 117 -8.80 3.17 6.65
CA VAL A 117 -8.03 2.89 5.44
C VAL A 117 -6.88 3.87 5.31
N MET A 118 -5.76 3.41 4.75
CA MET A 118 -4.64 4.27 4.36
C MET A 118 -4.38 4.12 2.86
N VAL A 119 -4.38 5.23 2.16
CA VAL A 119 -3.89 5.31 0.78
C VAL A 119 -2.38 5.45 0.82
N ALA A 120 -1.64 4.36 0.64
CA ALA A 120 -0.18 4.35 0.67
C ALA A 120 0.36 4.67 -0.74
N ARG A 121 0.36 5.97 -1.09
CA ARG A 121 0.65 6.45 -2.45
C ARG A 121 2.02 6.03 -2.96
N GLY A 122 3.02 5.99 -2.08
CA GLY A 122 4.38 5.57 -2.44
C GLY A 122 4.40 4.15 -2.98
N ASP A 123 3.86 3.20 -2.23
CA ASP A 123 3.84 1.78 -2.62
C ASP A 123 2.87 1.54 -3.78
N LEU A 124 1.71 2.17 -3.77
CA LEU A 124 0.74 2.07 -4.85
C LEU A 124 1.32 2.59 -6.19
N GLY A 125 2.11 3.68 -6.15
CA GLY A 125 2.78 4.24 -7.33
C GLY A 125 3.98 3.41 -7.83
N VAL A 126 4.49 2.48 -7.02
CA VAL A 126 5.44 1.46 -7.49
C VAL A 126 4.72 0.37 -8.30
N GLU A 127 3.50 0.06 -7.94
CA GLU A 127 2.70 -1.01 -8.56
C GLU A 127 1.88 -0.50 -9.77
N LEU A 128 1.35 0.72 -9.71
CA LEU A 128 0.55 1.36 -10.75
C LEU A 128 1.34 2.43 -11.53
N PRO A 129 0.89 2.82 -12.73
CA PRO A 129 1.34 4.06 -13.35
C PRO A 129 1.10 5.25 -12.42
N PRO A 130 2.10 6.13 -12.21
CA PRO A 130 1.97 7.26 -11.27
C PRO A 130 0.77 8.17 -11.54
N GLU A 131 0.39 8.33 -12.81
CA GLU A 131 -0.76 9.15 -13.23
C GLU A 131 -2.12 8.58 -12.82
N GLU A 132 -2.19 7.28 -12.51
CA GLU A 132 -3.42 6.65 -12.04
C GLU A 132 -3.65 6.82 -10.53
N VAL A 133 -2.57 7.00 -9.77
CA VAL A 133 -2.63 7.06 -8.30
C VAL A 133 -3.57 8.16 -7.77
N PRO A 134 -3.59 9.40 -8.31
CA PRO A 134 -4.53 10.43 -7.85
C PRO A 134 -6.00 10.06 -8.08
N GLY A 135 -6.29 9.36 -9.18
CA GLY A 135 -7.64 8.87 -9.47
C GLY A 135 -8.10 7.83 -8.45
N TRP A 136 -7.25 6.85 -8.18
CA TRP A 136 -7.52 5.84 -7.17
C TRP A 136 -7.60 6.40 -5.75
N GLN A 137 -6.76 7.36 -5.39
CA GLN A 137 -6.88 8.07 -4.12
C GLN A 137 -8.30 8.63 -3.91
N LYS A 138 -8.84 9.33 -4.90
CA LYS A 138 -10.20 9.90 -4.82
C LYS A 138 -11.29 8.83 -4.69
N GLN A 139 -11.15 7.72 -5.41
CA GLN A 139 -12.09 6.61 -5.31
C GLN A 139 -12.06 5.95 -3.92
N ILE A 140 -10.85 5.69 -3.38
CA ILE A 140 -10.69 5.11 -2.04
C ILE A 140 -11.31 6.03 -0.97
N ILE A 141 -11.05 7.34 -1.06
CA ILE A 141 -11.63 8.33 -0.15
C ILE A 141 -13.17 8.33 -0.25
N ALA A 142 -13.70 8.30 -1.47
CA ALA A 142 -15.14 8.27 -1.70
C ALA A 142 -15.80 7.03 -1.08
N GLU A 143 -15.22 5.84 -1.28
CA GLU A 143 -15.70 4.60 -0.67
C GLU A 143 -15.70 4.65 0.86
N CYS A 144 -14.61 5.16 1.46
CA CYS A 144 -14.54 5.32 2.92
C CYS A 144 -15.63 6.27 3.44
N ARG A 145 -15.87 7.38 2.75
CA ARG A 145 -16.89 8.35 3.10
C ARG A 145 -18.31 7.78 3.05
N LEU A 146 -18.61 6.94 2.05
CA LEU A 146 -19.92 6.30 1.93
C LEU A 146 -20.31 5.48 3.16
N VAL A 147 -19.33 4.90 3.83
CA VAL A 147 -19.55 4.07 5.02
C VAL A 147 -19.08 4.72 6.33
N GLY A 148 -18.68 6.00 6.28
CA GLY A 148 -18.28 6.77 7.47
C GLY A 148 -16.99 6.32 8.12
N LYS A 149 -16.02 5.79 7.36
CA LYS A 149 -14.73 5.34 7.89
C LYS A 149 -13.61 6.35 7.66
N PRO A 150 -12.70 6.50 8.64
CA PRO A 150 -11.54 7.38 8.48
C PRO A 150 -10.62 6.88 7.38
N VAL A 151 -10.07 7.80 6.60
CA VAL A 151 -9.08 7.52 5.57
C VAL A 151 -7.88 8.44 5.72
N VAL A 152 -6.68 7.85 5.73
CA VAL A 152 -5.39 8.56 5.80
C VAL A 152 -4.77 8.57 4.41
N VAL A 153 -4.34 9.72 3.93
CA VAL A 153 -3.54 9.84 2.70
C VAL A 153 -2.07 10.03 3.09
N ALA A 154 -1.21 9.13 2.66
CA ALA A 154 0.23 9.10 2.90
C ALA A 154 0.92 8.73 1.58
N THR A 155 2.04 9.16 1.31
CA THR A 155 3.23 9.80 1.79
C THR A 155 3.54 11.04 0.94
N GLN A 156 4.73 11.67 1.14
CA GLN A 156 5.26 12.76 0.29
C GLN A 156 4.30 13.95 0.11
N MET A 157 3.62 14.34 1.19
CA MET A 157 2.66 15.45 1.11
C MET A 157 3.34 16.81 1.02
N LEU A 158 4.45 17.03 1.76
CA LEU A 158 5.17 18.30 1.87
C LEU A 158 6.68 18.06 1.86
N GLU A 159 7.16 17.20 0.97
CA GLU A 159 8.54 16.72 0.95
C GLU A 159 9.57 17.85 0.83
N SER A 160 9.27 18.90 0.03
CA SER A 160 10.17 20.03 -0.12
C SER A 160 10.39 20.81 1.18
N MET A 161 9.43 20.72 2.12
CA MET A 161 9.53 21.40 3.41
C MET A 161 10.51 20.75 4.40
N ILE A 162 11.12 19.65 4.07
CA ILE A 162 12.28 19.11 4.80
C ILE A 162 13.44 20.11 4.73
N SER A 163 13.61 20.81 3.61
CA SER A 163 14.70 21.75 3.37
C SER A 163 14.26 23.18 3.04
N SER A 164 12.98 23.41 2.79
CA SER A 164 12.40 24.71 2.44
C SER A 164 11.34 25.15 3.47
N PRO A 165 11.26 26.44 3.83
CA PRO A 165 10.24 26.92 4.75
C PRO A 165 8.83 26.96 4.15
N THR A 166 8.69 26.80 2.82
CA THR A 166 7.41 26.83 2.12
C THR A 166 7.30 25.68 1.13
N PRO A 167 6.09 25.11 0.96
CA PRO A 167 5.85 24.06 -0.02
C PRO A 167 5.87 24.59 -1.45
N THR A 168 6.04 23.70 -2.41
CA THR A 168 5.76 23.99 -3.81
C THR A 168 4.26 24.16 -4.04
N ARG A 169 3.88 24.78 -5.17
CA ARG A 169 2.45 24.89 -5.57
C ARG A 169 1.82 23.51 -5.76
N ALA A 170 2.57 22.54 -6.28
CA ALA A 170 2.08 21.19 -6.49
C ALA A 170 1.75 20.50 -5.15
N GLU A 171 2.63 20.61 -4.17
CA GLU A 171 2.41 20.09 -2.81
C GLU A 171 1.24 20.76 -2.09
N ALA A 172 1.14 22.10 -2.19
CA ALA A 172 0.02 22.82 -1.61
C ALA A 172 -1.33 22.40 -2.25
N SER A 173 -1.34 22.17 -3.56
CA SER A 173 -2.52 21.66 -4.28
C SER A 173 -2.85 20.22 -3.90
N ASP A 174 -1.85 19.38 -3.70
CA ASP A 174 -2.02 17.98 -3.28
C ASP A 174 -2.63 17.88 -1.88
N VAL A 175 -2.07 18.60 -0.92
CA VAL A 175 -2.60 18.71 0.46
C VAL A 175 -4.03 19.26 0.47
N ALA A 176 -4.25 20.37 -0.24
CA ALA A 176 -5.58 20.96 -0.33
C ALA A 176 -6.60 19.98 -0.93
N GLY A 177 -6.22 19.25 -1.98
CA GLY A 177 -7.06 18.21 -2.59
C GLY A 177 -7.44 17.14 -1.59
N ALA A 178 -6.48 16.59 -0.84
CA ALA A 178 -6.73 15.58 0.18
C ALA A 178 -7.67 16.08 1.29
N VAL A 179 -7.44 17.30 1.79
CA VAL A 179 -8.28 17.93 2.84
C VAL A 179 -9.70 18.18 2.33
N PHE A 180 -9.86 18.70 1.11
CA PHE A 180 -11.19 18.94 0.52
C PHE A 180 -11.96 17.64 0.25
N ASP A 181 -11.25 16.55 -0.03
CA ASP A 181 -11.86 15.23 -0.19
C ASP A 181 -12.22 14.59 1.17
N LEU A 182 -11.95 15.26 2.30
CA LEU A 182 -12.21 14.84 3.69
C LEU A 182 -11.36 13.64 4.12
N SER A 183 -10.13 13.55 3.68
CA SER A 183 -9.15 12.61 4.24
C SER A 183 -8.34 13.22 5.39
N LEU A 184 -7.77 12.36 6.21
CA LEU A 184 -6.67 12.71 7.11
C LEU A 184 -5.35 12.69 6.34
N ILE A 185 -4.41 13.54 6.69
CA ILE A 185 -3.09 13.64 6.06
C ILE A 185 -1.97 13.52 7.11
#